data_8f024959684408772cd715ce3b6827fd
#
_entry.id   8f024959684408772cd715ce3b6827fd
#
_cell.length_a   1.000
_cell.length_b   1.000
_cell.length_c   1.000
_cell.angle_alpha   90.00
_cell.angle_beta   90.00
_cell.angle_gamma   90.00
#
_symmetry.space_group_name_H-M   'P 1'
#
loop_
_entity.id
_entity.type
_entity.pdbx_description
1 polymer ?
#
loop_
_entity_poly.entity_id
_entity_poly.type
_entity_poly.pdbx_seq_one_letter_code
_entity_poly.pdbx_strand_id
1 'polypeptide(L)'
;VPGMVGDGIRMAWEAGAGSEGTNMELASVAGADSRAMIGDVSDSAKMNATAFCPATPTFQQPNLMVNLLGERFMDEEEMGNGTFLANAVARQRARVGFVIYDAATARLYENEGLDWPMAISQTTKVPNIDAEIRKAVADGNHDLFVADSLDDLAAQTGIEAAALKATVEEYNTACDTGRDDVFHKRTAYLRSLREPPFYAGTVRPGGYGSLGGIKINHRTEVVTKDQDVIPGLYAAGTDACAIYADSYVFVLPGNTMGFALNSGRMAGENASDYVKAPAG
;
A
#
# COMPACT_ATOMS: atom_id res chain seq x y z
N VAL A 1 3.93 -10.56 7.62
CA VAL A 1 3.11 -10.78 8.82
C VAL A 1 3.78 -11.89 9.63
N PRO A 2 4.11 -11.65 10.92
CA PRO A 2 4.72 -12.70 11.75
C PRO A 2 3.87 -13.96 11.77
N GLY A 3 4.50 -15.13 11.61
CA GLY A 3 3.82 -16.43 11.60
C GLY A 3 3.29 -16.91 10.25
N MET A 4 3.29 -16.05 9.22
CA MET A 4 2.98 -16.48 7.85
C MET A 4 4.27 -16.92 7.15
N VAL A 5 4.68 -18.17 7.39
CA VAL A 5 5.97 -18.71 6.94
C VAL A 5 5.85 -19.73 5.82
N GLY A 6 4.65 -19.87 5.23
CA GLY A 6 4.40 -20.73 4.08
C GLY A 6 4.34 -22.22 4.40
N ASP A 7 3.95 -22.60 5.60
CA ASP A 7 3.88 -24.02 5.98
C ASP A 7 2.90 -24.81 5.11
N GLY A 8 1.74 -24.25 4.77
CA GLY A 8 0.76 -24.88 3.88
C GLY A 8 1.33 -25.12 2.49
N ILE A 9 2.03 -24.13 1.93
CA ILE A 9 2.69 -24.23 0.62
C ILE A 9 3.78 -25.32 0.65
N ARG A 10 4.61 -25.32 1.69
CA ARG A 10 5.68 -26.33 1.84
C ARG A 10 5.11 -27.74 1.94
N MET A 11 4.08 -27.97 2.75
CA MET A 11 3.45 -29.28 2.88
C MET A 11 2.85 -29.76 1.55
N ALA A 12 2.24 -28.87 0.78
CA ALA A 12 1.72 -29.22 -0.53
C ALA A 12 2.83 -29.59 -1.51
N TRP A 13 3.95 -28.88 -1.52
CA TRP A 13 5.12 -29.21 -2.35
C TRP A 13 5.75 -30.55 -1.97
N GLU A 14 5.84 -30.85 -0.66
CA GLU A 14 6.28 -32.15 -0.17
C GLU A 14 5.35 -33.29 -0.63
N ALA A 15 4.06 -33.00 -0.82
CA ALA A 15 3.08 -33.95 -1.39
C ALA A 15 3.13 -34.03 -2.93
N GLY A 16 4.00 -33.28 -3.60
CA GLY A 16 4.19 -33.29 -5.05
C GLY A 16 3.43 -32.20 -5.81
N ALA A 17 2.88 -31.21 -5.10
CA ALA A 17 2.19 -30.10 -5.76
C ALA A 17 3.09 -29.32 -6.71
N GLY A 18 2.53 -28.91 -7.84
CA GLY A 18 3.12 -27.91 -8.72
C GLY A 18 3.13 -26.55 -8.06
N SER A 19 4.11 -25.72 -8.43
CA SER A 19 4.20 -24.30 -8.05
C SER A 19 3.82 -23.42 -9.23
N GLU A 20 3.14 -22.32 -8.95
CA GLU A 20 2.83 -21.29 -9.95
C GLU A 20 3.25 -19.94 -9.37
N GLY A 21 4.28 -19.32 -9.98
CA GLY A 21 4.82 -18.06 -9.53
C GLY A 21 5.49 -18.13 -8.13
N THR A 22 6.34 -17.19 -7.84
CA THR A 22 6.99 -17.07 -6.53
C THR A 22 7.08 -15.59 -6.13
N ASN A 23 6.28 -14.73 -6.76
CA ASN A 23 6.32 -13.29 -6.57
C ASN A 23 5.54 -12.87 -5.32
N MET A 24 5.91 -11.74 -4.79
CA MET A 24 5.22 -11.08 -3.69
C MET A 24 4.66 -9.75 -4.18
N GLU A 25 3.41 -9.49 -3.86
CA GLU A 25 2.83 -8.17 -4.04
C GLU A 25 3.48 -7.19 -3.07
N LEU A 26 3.96 -6.08 -3.62
CA LEU A 26 4.35 -4.92 -2.84
C LEU A 26 3.19 -3.93 -2.80
N ALA A 27 2.86 -3.45 -1.62
CA ALA A 27 1.90 -2.37 -1.43
C ALA A 27 2.52 -1.30 -0.52
N SER A 28 2.04 -0.06 -0.63
CA SER A 28 2.46 1.04 0.22
C SER A 28 1.26 1.80 0.75
N VAL A 29 1.40 2.27 1.99
CA VAL A 29 0.49 3.23 2.61
C VAL A 29 1.34 4.36 3.19
N ALA A 30 1.04 5.59 2.78
CA ALA A 30 1.73 6.78 3.28
C ALA A 30 1.21 7.18 4.66
N GLY A 31 2.11 7.66 5.53
CA GLY A 31 1.75 8.23 6.83
C GLY A 31 1.29 7.21 7.88
N ALA A 32 1.26 5.92 7.57
CA ALA A 32 1.04 4.88 8.58
C ALA A 32 2.33 4.56 9.31
N ASP A 33 2.28 4.41 10.63
CA ASP A 33 3.46 3.99 11.39
C ASP A 33 3.89 2.58 10.97
N SER A 34 4.96 2.50 10.19
CA SER A 34 5.51 1.25 9.68
C SER A 34 5.99 0.31 10.79
N ARG A 35 6.34 0.84 11.96
CA ARG A 35 6.73 0.03 13.13
C ARG A 35 5.53 -0.63 13.79
N ALA A 36 4.38 0.03 13.81
CA ALA A 36 3.14 -0.56 14.29
C ALA A 36 2.65 -1.69 13.36
N MET A 37 2.97 -1.61 12.06
CA MET A 37 2.67 -2.69 11.11
C MET A 37 3.64 -3.87 11.17
N ILE A 38 4.86 -3.66 11.70
CA ILE A 38 5.92 -4.69 11.80
C ILE A 38 6.16 -5.10 13.25
N GLY A 39 5.69 -4.31 14.21
CA GLY A 39 5.96 -4.42 15.62
C GLY A 39 5.26 -5.59 16.30
N ASP A 40 5.46 -5.68 17.58
CA ASP A 40 4.94 -6.73 18.47
C ASP A 40 3.42 -6.83 18.38
N VAL A 41 2.95 -7.75 17.54
CA VAL A 41 1.53 -8.08 17.39
C VAL A 41 0.88 -8.64 18.68
N SER A 42 1.66 -8.83 19.75
CA SER A 42 1.14 -9.24 21.05
C SER A 42 0.36 -8.13 21.76
N ASP A 43 0.56 -6.87 21.35
CA ASP A 43 -0.15 -5.72 21.94
C ASP A 43 -1.03 -5.02 20.88
N SER A 44 -2.18 -5.62 20.61
CA SER A 44 -3.16 -5.09 19.66
C SER A 44 -3.68 -3.69 20.03
N ALA A 45 -3.61 -3.28 21.29
CA ALA A 45 -4.00 -1.95 21.75
C ALA A 45 -2.99 -0.89 21.32
N LYS A 46 -1.68 -1.19 21.39
CA LYS A 46 -0.62 -0.32 20.89
C LYS A 46 -0.61 -0.25 19.36
N MET A 47 -0.86 -1.36 18.69
CA MET A 47 -0.97 -1.41 17.23
C MET A 47 -2.11 -0.53 16.71
N ASN A 48 -3.24 -0.47 17.42
CA ASN A 48 -4.38 0.38 17.05
C ASN A 48 -4.19 1.86 17.42
N ALA A 49 -3.45 2.19 18.47
CA ALA A 49 -3.30 3.56 18.95
C ALA A 49 -2.29 4.39 18.14
N THR A 50 -1.24 3.75 17.61
CA THR A 50 -0.16 4.43 16.87
C THR A 50 -0.23 4.24 15.35
N ALA A 51 -0.86 3.17 14.87
CA ALA A 51 -0.88 2.81 13.46
C ALA A 51 -1.86 3.65 12.62
N PHE A 52 -2.88 4.25 13.20
CA PHE A 52 -3.95 4.90 12.46
C PHE A 52 -4.17 6.35 12.91
N CYS A 53 -3.44 7.27 12.29
CA CYS A 53 -3.82 8.67 12.31
C CYS A 53 -5.07 8.87 11.42
N PRO A 54 -6.17 9.47 11.91
CA PRO A 54 -7.36 9.76 11.09
C PRO A 54 -7.05 10.60 9.84
N ALA A 55 -5.97 11.37 9.85
CA ALA A 55 -5.51 12.14 8.71
C ALA A 55 -4.66 11.32 7.69
N THR A 56 -4.34 10.06 7.94
CA THR A 56 -3.58 9.21 6.99
C THR A 56 -4.14 9.22 5.56
N PRO A 57 -5.47 9.25 5.31
CA PRO A 57 -6.01 9.32 3.96
C PRO A 57 -5.55 10.54 3.14
N THR A 58 -5.16 11.64 3.76
CA THR A 58 -4.67 12.84 3.07
C THR A 58 -3.30 12.63 2.43
N PHE A 59 -2.49 11.73 2.99
CA PHE A 59 -1.20 11.32 2.43
C PHE A 59 -1.32 10.29 1.31
N GLN A 60 -2.54 9.85 0.99
CA GLN A 60 -2.83 8.93 -0.10
C GLN A 60 -3.54 9.64 -1.26
N GLN A 61 -3.42 10.95 -1.30
CA GLN A 61 -3.93 11.82 -2.35
C GLN A 61 -2.78 12.27 -3.25
N PRO A 62 -3.05 12.76 -4.47
CA PRO A 62 -2.02 13.11 -5.46
C PRO A 62 -1.23 14.38 -5.09
N ASN A 63 -0.72 14.44 -3.86
CA ASN A 63 0.14 15.51 -3.38
C ASN A 63 1.58 15.33 -3.88
N LEU A 64 2.41 16.36 -3.74
CA LEU A 64 3.84 16.29 -4.11
C LEU A 64 4.51 15.12 -3.40
N MET A 65 5.27 14.30 -4.13
CA MET A 65 6.06 13.22 -3.56
C MET A 65 7.54 13.35 -3.93
N VAL A 66 8.39 13.27 -2.91
CA VAL A 66 9.84 13.34 -3.07
C VAL A 66 10.57 12.19 -2.39
N ASN A 67 11.78 11.89 -2.86
CA ASN A 67 12.71 10.96 -2.22
C ASN A 67 13.63 11.68 -1.21
N LEU A 68 14.57 10.96 -0.59
CA LEU A 68 15.57 11.54 0.34
C LEU A 68 16.51 12.56 -0.32
N LEU A 69 16.64 12.54 -1.64
CA LEU A 69 17.43 13.52 -2.38
C LEU A 69 16.63 14.81 -2.67
N GLY A 70 15.37 14.88 -2.22
CA GLY A 70 14.50 16.00 -2.48
C GLY A 70 13.90 16.02 -3.89
N GLU A 71 13.99 14.94 -4.64
CA GLU A 71 13.57 14.84 -6.04
C GLU A 71 12.23 14.11 -6.19
N ARG A 72 11.37 14.58 -7.09
CA ARG A 72 10.20 13.84 -7.56
C ARG A 72 10.68 12.60 -8.32
N PHE A 73 9.93 11.50 -8.25
CA PHE A 73 10.34 10.23 -8.85
C PHE A 73 9.22 9.46 -9.55
N MET A 74 8.01 9.98 -9.56
CA MET A 74 6.85 9.41 -10.26
C MET A 74 5.77 10.45 -10.46
N ASP A 75 4.80 10.15 -11.33
CA ASP A 75 3.52 10.87 -11.35
C ASP A 75 2.72 10.52 -10.09
N GLU A 76 2.40 11.50 -9.29
CA GLU A 76 1.65 11.32 -8.05
C GLU A 76 0.18 10.92 -8.26
N GLU A 77 -0.36 11.06 -9.47
CA GLU A 77 -1.69 10.52 -9.80
C GLU A 77 -1.75 9.00 -9.73
N GLU A 78 -0.62 8.33 -9.98
CA GLU A 78 -0.52 6.88 -9.87
C GLU A 78 -0.47 6.36 -8.42
N MET A 79 -0.53 7.26 -7.44
CA MET A 79 -0.56 6.92 -6.02
C MET A 79 -1.78 6.05 -5.64
N GLY A 80 -2.88 6.17 -6.37
CA GLY A 80 -4.06 5.30 -6.24
C GLY A 80 -3.78 3.83 -6.57
N ASN A 81 -2.73 3.54 -7.34
CA ASN A 81 -2.24 2.21 -7.61
C ASN A 81 -1.12 1.86 -6.61
N GLY A 82 -1.48 1.26 -5.47
CA GLY A 82 -0.57 0.97 -4.38
C GLY A 82 0.61 0.06 -4.77
N THR A 83 0.44 -0.83 -5.73
CA THR A 83 1.51 -1.70 -6.27
C THR A 83 2.50 -0.88 -7.10
N PHE A 84 2.01 0.00 -7.96
CA PHE A 84 2.87 0.89 -8.74
C PHE A 84 3.67 1.83 -7.83
N LEU A 85 3.00 2.46 -6.88
CA LEU A 85 3.61 3.30 -5.85
C LEU A 85 4.71 2.54 -5.10
N ALA A 86 4.41 1.34 -4.61
CA ALA A 86 5.37 0.53 -3.85
C ALA A 86 6.61 0.17 -4.68
N ASN A 87 6.45 -0.17 -5.95
CA ASN A 87 7.55 -0.43 -6.87
C ASN A 87 8.40 0.81 -7.14
N ALA A 88 7.78 1.98 -7.30
CA ALA A 88 8.47 3.25 -7.49
C ALA A 88 9.31 3.61 -6.26
N VAL A 89 8.71 3.50 -5.06
CA VAL A 89 9.41 3.76 -3.78
C VAL A 89 10.52 2.74 -3.52
N ALA A 90 10.31 1.47 -3.85
CA ALA A 90 11.33 0.42 -3.66
C ALA A 90 12.64 0.69 -4.42
N ARG A 91 12.59 1.48 -5.49
CA ARG A 91 13.76 1.90 -6.28
C ARG A 91 14.47 3.13 -5.72
N GLN A 92 13.87 3.83 -4.74
CA GLN A 92 14.46 5.02 -4.15
C GLN A 92 15.52 4.67 -3.10
N ARG A 93 16.41 5.63 -2.81
CA ARG A 93 17.39 5.51 -1.73
C ARG A 93 16.69 5.16 -0.41
N ALA A 94 17.22 4.20 0.33
CA ALA A 94 16.63 3.66 1.57
C ALA A 94 15.19 3.11 1.41
N ARG A 95 14.68 2.97 0.19
CA ARG A 95 13.30 2.53 -0.10
C ARG A 95 12.28 3.39 0.63
N VAL A 96 12.44 4.69 0.56
CA VAL A 96 11.55 5.65 1.20
C VAL A 96 11.23 6.82 0.28
N GLY A 97 9.98 7.27 0.34
CA GLY A 97 9.50 8.52 -0.22
C GLY A 97 8.72 9.29 0.85
N PHE A 98 8.39 10.54 0.54
CA PHE A 98 7.60 11.42 1.40
C PHE A 98 6.53 12.08 0.56
N VAL A 99 5.28 11.99 1.02
CA VAL A 99 4.17 12.77 0.47
C VAL A 99 4.07 14.06 1.26
N ILE A 100 4.09 15.19 0.57
CA ILE A 100 4.14 16.52 1.18
C ILE A 100 2.98 17.38 0.69
N TYR A 101 2.32 18.08 1.60
CA TYR A 101 1.34 19.12 1.31
C TYR A 101 1.36 20.20 2.38
N ASP A 102 0.68 21.30 2.14
CA ASP A 102 0.65 22.47 3.02
C ASP A 102 -0.72 22.69 3.67
N ALA A 103 -0.82 23.76 4.49
CA ALA A 103 -2.04 24.11 5.18
C ALA A 103 -3.21 24.47 4.24
N ALA A 104 -2.94 25.01 3.05
CA ALA A 104 -3.99 25.30 2.07
C ALA A 104 -4.63 24.02 1.56
N THR A 105 -3.82 23.02 1.25
CA THR A 105 -4.30 21.68 0.83
C THR A 105 -5.02 20.96 1.97
N ALA A 106 -4.54 21.09 3.23
CA ALA A 106 -5.25 20.54 4.38
C ALA A 106 -6.67 21.10 4.50
N ARG A 107 -6.81 22.43 4.41
CA ARG A 107 -8.12 23.09 4.43
C ARG A 107 -9.02 22.68 3.26
N LEU A 108 -8.45 22.45 2.08
CA LEU A 108 -9.21 21.93 0.93
C LEU A 108 -9.82 20.58 1.27
N TYR A 109 -9.03 19.64 1.80
CA TYR A 109 -9.51 18.31 2.18
C TYR A 109 -10.53 18.32 3.32
N GLU A 110 -10.42 19.27 4.25
CA GLU A 110 -11.41 19.45 5.32
C GLU A 110 -12.75 19.98 4.80
N ASN A 111 -12.73 20.92 3.86
CA ASN A 111 -13.91 21.63 3.40
C ASN A 111 -14.58 20.95 2.20
N GLU A 112 -13.81 20.60 1.19
CA GLU A 112 -14.29 20.07 -0.08
C GLU A 112 -14.23 18.53 -0.14
N GLY A 113 -13.25 17.93 0.56
CA GLY A 113 -13.02 16.49 0.61
C GLY A 113 -11.78 16.05 -0.15
N LEU A 114 -11.54 14.76 -0.12
CA LEU A 114 -10.41 14.10 -0.78
C LEU A 114 -10.65 14.00 -2.29
N ASP A 115 -9.59 13.94 -3.08
CA ASP A 115 -9.67 13.77 -4.54
C ASP A 115 -10.30 12.44 -4.94
N TRP A 116 -9.97 11.41 -4.18
CA TRP A 116 -10.60 10.10 -4.30
C TRP A 116 -10.76 9.42 -2.92
N PRO A 117 -11.83 8.64 -2.74
CA PRO A 117 -12.01 7.88 -1.52
C PRO A 117 -10.93 6.78 -1.43
N MET A 118 -10.50 6.49 -0.22
CA MET A 118 -9.67 5.31 -0.02
C MET A 118 -10.44 4.03 -0.36
N ALA A 119 -9.78 3.13 -1.08
CA ALA A 119 -10.37 1.86 -1.53
C ALA A 119 -10.95 1.03 -0.37
N ILE A 120 -10.37 1.12 0.81
CA ILE A 120 -10.75 0.31 1.98
C ILE A 120 -11.75 1.04 2.88
N SER A 121 -11.56 2.34 3.15
CA SER A 121 -12.33 3.06 4.17
C SER A 121 -13.50 3.87 3.61
N GLN A 122 -13.57 4.09 2.30
CA GLN A 122 -14.55 4.96 1.65
C GLN A 122 -14.59 6.38 2.24
N THR A 123 -13.51 6.79 2.91
CA THR A 123 -13.39 8.12 3.52
C THR A 123 -13.34 9.17 2.42
N THR A 124 -14.23 10.15 2.49
CA THR A 124 -14.32 11.25 1.52
C THR A 124 -13.95 12.60 2.11
N LYS A 125 -13.97 12.74 3.44
CA LYS A 125 -13.57 13.95 4.17
C LYS A 125 -12.78 13.58 5.41
N VAL A 126 -11.83 14.43 5.76
CA VAL A 126 -10.99 14.27 6.96
C VAL A 126 -11.04 15.60 7.73
N PRO A 127 -11.73 15.68 8.86
CA PRO A 127 -11.77 16.88 9.68
C PRO A 127 -10.53 16.99 10.58
N ASN A 128 -10.21 18.22 11.01
CA ASN A 128 -9.17 18.52 12.00
C ASN A 128 -7.77 17.97 11.65
N ILE A 129 -7.39 18.05 10.39
CA ILE A 129 -6.16 17.43 9.86
C ILE A 129 -4.92 17.84 10.66
N ASP A 130 -4.71 19.14 10.90
CA ASP A 130 -3.54 19.63 11.67
C ASP A 130 -3.52 19.03 13.08
N ALA A 131 -4.65 19.07 13.79
CA ALA A 131 -4.74 18.57 15.15
C ALA A 131 -4.49 17.05 15.24
N GLU A 132 -5.03 16.29 14.29
CA GLU A 132 -4.86 14.82 14.24
C GLU A 132 -3.40 14.43 13.92
N ILE A 133 -2.74 15.15 13.01
CA ILE A 133 -1.34 14.89 12.68
C ILE A 133 -0.44 15.24 13.86
N ARG A 134 -0.61 16.44 14.46
CA ARG A 134 0.16 16.86 15.63
C ARG A 134 -0.03 15.91 16.81
N LYS A 135 -1.27 15.45 17.03
CA LYS A 135 -1.56 14.44 18.05
C LYS A 135 -0.82 13.14 17.77
N ALA A 136 -0.87 12.62 16.54
CA ALA A 136 -0.18 11.39 16.16
C ALA A 136 1.35 11.51 16.36
N VAL A 137 1.94 12.64 15.99
CA VAL A 137 3.37 12.93 16.23
C VAL A 137 3.68 12.96 17.72
N ALA A 138 2.84 13.61 18.53
CA ALA A 138 3.01 13.68 19.99
C ALA A 138 2.85 12.30 20.65
N ASP A 139 2.01 11.44 20.11
CA ASP A 139 1.80 10.05 20.55
C ASP A 139 2.91 9.10 20.07
N GLY A 140 3.94 9.63 19.37
CA GLY A 140 5.11 8.87 18.94
C GLY A 140 5.04 8.27 17.54
N ASN A 141 4.15 8.75 16.67
CA ASN A 141 4.21 8.40 15.25
C ASN A 141 5.49 8.99 14.63
N HIS A 142 6.31 8.15 14.02
CA HIS A 142 7.61 8.53 13.45
C HIS A 142 7.59 8.66 11.92
N ASP A 143 6.45 8.42 11.30
CA ASP A 143 6.26 8.50 9.85
C ASP A 143 5.44 9.74 9.43
N LEU A 144 5.03 10.57 10.40
CA LEU A 144 4.36 11.85 10.19
C LEU A 144 5.21 13.01 10.72
N PHE A 145 5.21 14.11 9.99
CA PHE A 145 5.99 15.31 10.30
C PHE A 145 5.16 16.57 10.08
N VAL A 146 5.40 17.58 10.90
CA VAL A 146 4.79 18.92 10.79
C VAL A 146 5.87 19.94 11.01
N ALA A 147 5.99 20.91 10.11
CA ALA A 147 6.97 21.98 10.22
C ALA A 147 6.45 23.31 9.67
N ASP A 148 6.94 24.41 10.25
CA ASP A 148 6.56 25.76 9.82
C ASP A 148 7.44 26.29 8.66
N SER A 149 8.46 25.51 8.27
CA SER A 149 9.31 25.80 7.12
C SER A 149 9.74 24.52 6.39
N LEU A 150 10.12 24.65 5.11
CA LEU A 150 10.70 23.53 4.34
C LEU A 150 12.07 23.11 4.89
N ASP A 151 12.84 24.03 5.46
CA ASP A 151 14.12 23.72 6.10
C ASP A 151 13.92 22.87 7.37
N ASP A 152 12.94 23.19 8.20
CA ASP A 152 12.59 22.39 9.37
C ASP A 152 12.01 21.01 8.96
N LEU A 153 11.19 20.98 7.91
CA LEU A 153 10.65 19.72 7.39
C LEU A 153 11.78 18.81 6.88
N ALA A 154 12.74 19.37 6.14
CA ALA A 154 13.92 18.67 5.67
C ALA A 154 14.76 18.14 6.83
N ALA A 155 14.97 18.94 7.87
CA ALA A 155 15.69 18.52 9.06
C ALA A 155 15.01 17.36 9.81
N GLN A 156 13.68 17.35 9.90
CA GLN A 156 12.90 16.29 10.55
C GLN A 156 12.91 14.98 9.72
N THR A 157 12.81 15.08 8.39
CA THR A 157 12.67 13.94 7.49
C THR A 157 13.99 13.34 7.00
N GLY A 158 15.07 14.13 7.08
CA GLY A 158 16.39 13.79 6.51
C GLY A 158 16.45 13.99 4.99
N ILE A 159 15.50 14.71 4.38
CA ILE A 159 15.53 15.09 2.97
C ILE A 159 16.63 16.16 2.79
N GLU A 160 17.30 16.16 1.63
CA GLU A 160 18.26 17.21 1.28
C GLU A 160 17.52 18.55 1.11
N ALA A 161 17.84 19.54 1.97
CA ALA A 161 17.03 20.76 2.12
C ALA A 161 17.08 21.66 0.87
N ALA A 162 18.23 21.83 0.23
CA ALA A 162 18.37 22.68 -0.94
C ALA A 162 17.62 22.10 -2.14
N ALA A 163 17.69 20.78 -2.33
CA ALA A 163 16.97 20.09 -3.38
C ALA A 163 15.44 20.09 -3.13
N LEU A 164 15.01 19.88 -1.86
CA LEU A 164 13.58 19.96 -1.55
C LEU A 164 13.01 21.34 -1.91
N LYS A 165 13.69 22.42 -1.54
CA LYS A 165 13.26 23.79 -1.88
C LYS A 165 13.23 24.01 -3.39
N ALA A 166 14.24 23.56 -4.12
CA ALA A 166 14.27 23.67 -5.58
C ALA A 166 13.10 22.90 -6.25
N THR A 167 12.84 21.67 -5.78
CA THR A 167 11.72 20.86 -6.26
C THR A 167 10.36 21.52 -5.96
N VAL A 168 10.19 22.08 -4.75
CA VAL A 168 8.94 22.79 -4.40
C VAL A 168 8.76 24.04 -5.27
N GLU A 169 9.83 24.79 -5.57
CA GLU A 169 9.79 25.96 -6.45
C GLU A 169 9.38 25.56 -7.89
N GLU A 170 10.01 24.52 -8.43
CA GLU A 170 9.67 23.97 -9.75
C GLU A 170 8.19 23.49 -9.78
N TYR A 171 7.77 22.75 -8.76
CA TYR A 171 6.40 22.28 -8.65
C TYR A 171 5.39 23.41 -8.50
N ASN A 172 5.70 24.45 -7.72
CA ASN A 172 4.87 25.63 -7.60
C ASN A 172 4.75 26.39 -8.94
N THR A 173 5.82 26.43 -9.73
CA THR A 173 5.79 26.99 -11.09
C THR A 173 4.87 26.18 -12.00
N ALA A 174 4.90 24.86 -11.92
CA ALA A 174 3.97 23.98 -12.64
C ALA A 174 2.52 24.23 -12.23
N CYS A 175 2.26 24.49 -10.94
CA CYS A 175 0.93 24.86 -10.44
C CYS A 175 0.45 26.18 -11.01
N ASP A 176 1.31 27.22 -11.07
CA ASP A 176 0.98 28.55 -11.58
C ASP A 176 0.70 28.53 -13.09
N THR A 177 1.46 27.74 -13.83
CA THR A 177 1.30 27.59 -15.28
C THR A 177 0.21 26.59 -15.66
N GLY A 178 -0.26 25.77 -14.72
CA GLY A 178 -1.20 24.69 -14.95
C GLY A 178 -0.61 23.53 -15.77
N ARG A 179 0.72 23.41 -15.81
CA ARG A 179 1.41 22.42 -16.62
C ARG A 179 2.63 21.86 -15.90
N ASP A 180 2.64 20.54 -15.69
CA ASP A 180 3.77 19.77 -15.20
C ASP A 180 4.56 19.18 -16.37
N ASP A 181 5.75 19.72 -16.62
CA ASP A 181 6.62 19.28 -17.72
C ASP A 181 7.48 18.05 -17.36
N VAL A 182 7.49 17.64 -16.09
CA VAL A 182 8.31 16.53 -15.60
C VAL A 182 7.57 15.20 -15.66
N PHE A 183 6.38 15.11 -15.07
CA PHE A 183 5.58 13.89 -15.01
C PHE A 183 4.21 14.02 -15.68
N HIS A 184 3.88 15.19 -16.21
CA HIS A 184 2.61 15.47 -16.91
C HIS A 184 1.36 15.29 -16.04
N LYS A 185 1.50 15.50 -14.73
CA LYS A 185 0.42 15.47 -13.77
C LYS A 185 -0.71 16.40 -14.18
N ARG A 186 -1.94 15.94 -14.12
CA ARG A 186 -3.10 16.73 -14.53
C ARG A 186 -3.27 17.98 -13.67
N THR A 187 -3.65 19.08 -14.30
CA THR A 187 -3.85 20.39 -13.64
C THR A 187 -4.79 20.32 -12.44
N ALA A 188 -5.80 19.45 -12.48
CA ALA A 188 -6.75 19.27 -11.37
C ALA A 188 -6.08 18.84 -10.04
N TYR A 189 -4.90 18.26 -10.11
CA TYR A 189 -4.14 17.78 -8.94
C TYR A 189 -2.87 18.58 -8.67
N LEU A 190 -2.62 19.64 -9.43
CA LEU A 190 -1.53 20.56 -9.15
C LEU A 190 -1.94 21.51 -8.03
N ARG A 191 -1.33 21.35 -6.86
CA ARG A 191 -1.55 22.16 -5.66
C ARG A 191 -0.22 22.70 -5.14
N SER A 192 -0.09 24.01 -5.10
CA SER A 192 1.14 24.66 -4.66
C SER A 192 1.39 24.45 -3.16
N LEU A 193 2.67 24.44 -2.78
CA LEU A 193 3.12 24.37 -1.39
C LEU A 193 3.70 25.72 -0.99
N ARG A 194 2.89 26.56 -0.31
CA ARG A 194 3.28 27.93 0.04
C ARG A 194 2.88 28.36 1.44
N GLU A 195 1.88 27.69 2.02
CA GLU A 195 1.30 28.11 3.30
C GLU A 195 1.67 27.16 4.43
N PRO A 196 2.54 27.55 5.38
CA PRO A 196 2.82 26.72 6.53
C PRO A 196 1.56 26.54 7.42
N PRO A 197 1.50 25.47 8.25
CA PRO A 197 2.49 24.42 8.32
C PRO A 197 2.51 23.50 7.10
N PHE A 198 3.69 22.90 6.87
CA PHE A 198 3.90 21.85 5.91
C PHE A 198 3.81 20.49 6.61
N TYR A 199 3.16 19.55 5.96
CA TYR A 199 3.00 18.18 6.46
C TYR A 199 3.74 17.21 5.56
N ALA A 200 4.40 16.21 6.15
CA ALA A 200 4.97 15.11 5.41
C ALA A 200 4.56 13.78 6.01
N GLY A 201 4.28 12.81 5.14
CA GLY A 201 4.04 11.42 5.51
C GLY A 201 5.02 10.50 4.79
N THR A 202 5.70 9.64 5.54
CA THR A 202 6.62 8.64 4.98
C THR A 202 5.87 7.59 4.17
N VAL A 203 6.42 7.20 3.04
CA VAL A 203 5.95 6.07 2.21
C VAL A 203 7.05 5.02 2.15
N ARG A 204 6.72 3.77 2.47
CA ARG A 204 7.63 2.62 2.38
C ARG A 204 6.94 1.45 1.68
N PRO A 205 7.67 0.65 0.88
CA PRO A 205 7.09 -0.57 0.34
C PRO A 205 6.98 -1.62 1.43
N GLY A 206 5.86 -2.33 1.45
CA GLY A 206 5.60 -3.47 2.33
C GLY A 206 5.14 -4.68 1.54
N GLY A 207 5.41 -5.89 2.02
CA GLY A 207 4.83 -7.10 1.46
C GLY A 207 3.36 -7.22 1.87
N TYR A 208 2.47 -7.34 0.90
CA TYR A 208 1.03 -7.49 1.13
C TYR A 208 0.61 -8.96 1.14
N GLY A 209 0.99 -9.70 0.11
CA GLY A 209 0.68 -11.12 -0.03
C GLY A 209 1.50 -11.81 -1.11
N SER A 210 1.43 -13.14 -1.17
CA SER A 210 2.01 -13.91 -2.26
C SER A 210 1.10 -13.84 -3.49
N LEU A 211 1.70 -13.78 -4.68
CA LEU A 211 1.00 -13.80 -5.98
C LEU A 211 1.04 -15.16 -6.65
N GLY A 212 1.79 -16.09 -6.12
CA GLY A 212 1.90 -17.45 -6.59
C GLY A 212 1.48 -18.44 -5.52
N GLY A 213 2.09 -19.60 -5.54
CA GLY A 213 1.90 -20.62 -4.52
C GLY A 213 1.58 -21.99 -5.11
N ILE A 214 0.65 -22.67 -4.48
CA ILE A 214 0.20 -24.01 -4.86
C ILE A 214 -0.60 -23.95 -6.16
N LYS A 215 -0.22 -24.77 -7.12
CA LYS A 215 -0.95 -24.89 -8.39
C LYS A 215 -2.25 -25.65 -8.20
N ILE A 216 -3.36 -25.05 -8.62
CA ILE A 216 -4.70 -25.63 -8.53
C ILE A 216 -5.41 -25.61 -9.88
N ASN A 217 -6.40 -26.49 -10.05
CA ASN A 217 -7.34 -26.45 -11.16
C ASN A 217 -8.62 -25.63 -10.80
N HIS A 218 -9.58 -25.58 -11.72
CA HIS A 218 -10.85 -24.87 -11.56
C HIS A 218 -11.74 -25.43 -10.43
N ARG A 219 -11.45 -26.63 -9.92
CA ARG A 219 -12.13 -27.26 -8.78
C ARG A 219 -11.36 -27.05 -7.47
N THR A 220 -10.30 -26.24 -7.47
CA THR A 220 -9.38 -26.03 -6.35
C THR A 220 -8.63 -27.30 -5.91
N GLU A 221 -8.65 -28.36 -6.74
CA GLU A 221 -7.82 -29.53 -6.55
C GLU A 221 -6.37 -29.17 -6.83
N VAL A 222 -5.48 -29.59 -5.95
CA VAL A 222 -4.04 -29.39 -6.15
C VAL A 222 -3.55 -30.27 -7.28
N VAL A 223 -2.74 -29.71 -8.18
CA VAL A 223 -2.16 -30.42 -9.31
C VAL A 223 -0.64 -30.43 -9.24
N THR A 224 -0.04 -31.46 -9.81
CA THR A 224 1.41 -31.56 -10.01
C THR A 224 1.89 -30.53 -11.06
N LYS A 225 3.22 -30.43 -11.27
CA LYS A 225 3.78 -29.62 -12.36
C LYS A 225 3.27 -30.04 -13.75
N ASP A 226 2.90 -31.33 -13.91
CA ASP A 226 2.44 -31.92 -15.16
C ASP A 226 0.90 -31.88 -15.30
N GLN A 227 0.20 -31.14 -14.41
CA GLN A 227 -1.25 -30.94 -14.38
C GLN A 227 -2.05 -32.16 -13.88
N ASP A 228 -1.42 -33.19 -13.35
CA ASP A 228 -2.11 -34.32 -12.76
C ASP A 228 -2.68 -33.93 -11.38
N VAL A 229 -3.93 -34.29 -11.11
CA VAL A 229 -4.59 -34.06 -9.84
C VAL A 229 -3.95 -34.90 -8.74
N ILE A 230 -3.64 -34.28 -7.60
CA ILE A 230 -3.27 -35.00 -6.38
C ILE A 230 -4.57 -35.32 -5.62
N PRO A 231 -5.01 -36.61 -5.60
CA PRO A 231 -6.32 -36.95 -5.05
C PRO A 231 -6.45 -36.58 -3.57
N GLY A 232 -7.56 -35.91 -3.22
CA GLY A 232 -7.88 -35.53 -1.84
C GLY A 232 -7.14 -34.31 -1.31
N LEU A 233 -6.28 -33.66 -2.13
CA LEU A 233 -5.58 -32.44 -1.73
C LEU A 233 -6.20 -31.23 -2.43
N TYR A 234 -6.56 -30.21 -1.62
CA TYR A 234 -7.17 -28.95 -2.07
C TYR A 234 -6.39 -27.77 -1.51
N ALA A 235 -6.35 -26.66 -2.25
CA ALA A 235 -5.77 -25.41 -1.77
C ALA A 235 -6.65 -24.21 -2.15
N ALA A 236 -6.59 -23.16 -1.33
CA ALA A 236 -7.44 -21.99 -1.50
C ALA A 236 -6.75 -20.72 -0.96
N GLY A 237 -7.29 -19.56 -1.31
CA GLY A 237 -6.83 -18.29 -0.79
C GLY A 237 -5.40 -17.96 -1.18
N THR A 238 -4.68 -17.28 -0.30
CA THR A 238 -3.31 -16.79 -0.57
C THR A 238 -2.29 -17.88 -0.84
N ASP A 239 -2.50 -19.09 -0.35
CA ASP A 239 -1.61 -20.22 -0.63
C ASP A 239 -1.72 -20.73 -2.09
N ALA A 240 -2.82 -20.37 -2.78
CA ALA A 240 -3.10 -20.75 -4.17
C ALA A 240 -3.36 -19.53 -5.07
N CYS A 241 -2.68 -18.41 -4.83
CA CYS A 241 -2.93 -17.11 -5.48
C CYS A 241 -2.36 -16.98 -6.90
N ALA A 242 -2.03 -18.09 -7.57
CA ALA A 242 -1.53 -18.10 -8.95
C ALA A 242 -2.46 -17.43 -9.98
N ILE A 243 -3.73 -17.23 -9.63
CA ILE A 243 -4.70 -16.50 -10.46
C ILE A 243 -4.24 -15.07 -10.80
N TYR A 244 -3.36 -14.48 -9.99
CA TYR A 244 -2.84 -13.13 -10.22
C TYR A 244 -1.54 -13.12 -11.04
N ALA A 245 -0.97 -14.27 -11.33
CA ALA A 245 0.31 -14.40 -12.03
C ALA A 245 1.41 -13.52 -11.39
N ASP A 246 2.00 -12.60 -12.15
CA ASP A 246 3.10 -11.74 -11.69
C ASP A 246 2.64 -10.34 -11.26
N SER A 247 1.34 -10.03 -11.33
CA SER A 247 0.83 -8.68 -11.08
C SER A 247 -0.54 -8.70 -10.42
N TYR A 248 -0.66 -8.02 -9.30
CA TYR A 248 -1.93 -7.85 -8.60
C TYR A 248 -2.81 -6.80 -9.28
N VAL A 249 -4.09 -7.12 -9.46
CA VAL A 249 -5.07 -6.21 -10.07
C VAL A 249 -5.65 -5.28 -9.00
N PHE A 250 -5.02 -4.12 -8.79
CA PHE A 250 -5.39 -3.17 -7.75
C PHE A 250 -6.67 -2.38 -8.04
N VAL A 251 -7.13 -2.37 -9.29
CA VAL A 251 -8.36 -1.65 -9.69
C VAL A 251 -9.65 -2.30 -9.17
N LEU A 252 -9.57 -3.48 -8.56
CA LEU A 252 -10.71 -4.21 -8.02
C LEU A 252 -10.51 -4.44 -6.51
N PRO A 253 -10.90 -3.49 -5.65
CA PRO A 253 -10.73 -3.62 -4.20
C PRO A 253 -11.38 -4.89 -3.65
N GLY A 254 -10.69 -5.57 -2.74
CA GLY A 254 -11.19 -6.78 -2.07
C GLY A 254 -11.12 -8.06 -2.92
N ASN A 255 -10.48 -8.04 -4.09
CA ASN A 255 -10.45 -9.21 -4.95
C ASN A 255 -9.70 -10.41 -4.34
N THR A 256 -8.60 -10.21 -3.59
CA THR A 256 -7.93 -11.29 -2.84
C THR A 256 -8.82 -11.91 -1.78
N MET A 257 -9.55 -11.08 -1.03
CA MET A 257 -10.51 -11.58 -0.04
C MET A 257 -11.67 -12.32 -0.73
N GLY A 258 -12.17 -11.77 -1.84
CA GLY A 258 -13.19 -12.42 -2.66
C GLY A 258 -12.73 -13.77 -3.20
N PHE A 259 -11.49 -13.84 -3.69
CA PHE A 259 -10.89 -15.10 -4.13
C PHE A 259 -10.74 -16.08 -2.97
N ALA A 260 -10.23 -15.65 -1.81
CA ALA A 260 -10.05 -16.51 -0.65
C ALA A 260 -11.38 -17.11 -0.17
N LEU A 261 -12.44 -16.30 -0.07
CA LEU A 261 -13.77 -16.77 0.33
C LEU A 261 -14.35 -17.76 -0.68
N ASN A 262 -14.31 -17.43 -1.98
CA ASN A 262 -14.90 -18.30 -3.01
C ASN A 262 -14.08 -19.58 -3.22
N SER A 263 -12.76 -19.48 -3.30
CA SER A 263 -11.92 -20.68 -3.46
C SER A 263 -12.01 -21.59 -2.24
N GLY A 264 -12.09 -21.03 -1.03
CA GLY A 264 -12.31 -21.79 0.21
C GLY A 264 -13.66 -22.52 0.22
N ARG A 265 -14.74 -21.86 -0.21
CA ARG A 265 -16.06 -22.50 -0.38
C ARG A 265 -15.99 -23.63 -1.40
N MET A 266 -15.41 -23.39 -2.57
CA MET A 266 -15.29 -24.41 -3.63
C MET A 266 -14.43 -25.59 -3.20
N ALA A 267 -13.32 -25.33 -2.48
CA ALA A 267 -12.47 -26.38 -1.93
C ALA A 267 -13.25 -27.25 -0.93
N GLY A 268 -14.03 -26.64 -0.04
CA GLY A 268 -14.85 -27.36 0.93
C GLY A 268 -15.94 -28.21 0.28
N GLU A 269 -16.64 -27.69 -0.73
CA GLU A 269 -17.65 -28.42 -1.49
C GLU A 269 -17.03 -29.63 -2.22
N ASN A 270 -15.97 -29.42 -3.00
CA ASN A 270 -15.31 -30.47 -3.75
C ASN A 270 -14.64 -31.53 -2.86
N ALA A 271 -14.03 -31.12 -1.74
CA ALA A 271 -13.48 -32.04 -0.76
C ALA A 271 -14.56 -32.92 -0.10
N SER A 272 -15.73 -32.33 0.23
CA SER A 272 -16.87 -33.06 0.75
C SER A 272 -17.39 -34.11 -0.23
N ASP A 273 -17.48 -33.74 -1.50
CA ASP A 273 -17.91 -34.67 -2.55
C ASP A 273 -16.90 -35.79 -2.78
N TYR A 274 -15.60 -35.49 -2.71
CA TYR A 274 -14.54 -36.49 -2.80
C TYR A 274 -14.64 -37.55 -1.69
N VAL A 275 -14.86 -37.12 -0.44
CA VAL A 275 -14.97 -38.04 0.71
C VAL A 275 -16.24 -38.90 0.63
N LYS A 276 -17.33 -38.39 0.06
CA LYS A 276 -18.60 -39.09 -0.08
C LYS A 276 -18.66 -40.01 -1.30
N ALA A 277 -17.75 -39.85 -2.26
CA ALA A 277 -17.70 -40.70 -3.43
C ALA A 277 -17.40 -42.15 -3.00
N PRO A 278 -18.11 -43.16 -3.52
CA PRO A 278 -17.79 -44.55 -3.25
C PRO A 278 -16.35 -44.85 -3.67
N ALA A 279 -15.62 -45.56 -2.80
CA ALA A 279 -14.29 -46.02 -3.17
C ALA A 279 -14.41 -46.90 -4.42
N GLY A 280 -13.81 -46.43 -5.52
CA GLY A 280 -13.79 -47.17 -6.79
C GLY A 280 -12.84 -48.34 -6.73
#